data_6cd6c0bb5c3b35881fb9a2473c5926bd
#
_entry.id   6cd6c0bb5c3b35881fb9a2473c5926bd
#
_cell.length_a   1.000
_cell.length_b   1.000
_cell.length_c   1.000
_cell.angle_alpha   90.00
_cell.angle_beta   90.00
_cell.angle_gamma   90.00
#
_symmetry.space_group_name_H-M   'P 1'
#
loop_
_entity.id
_entity.type
_entity.pdbx_description
1 polymer ?
#
loop_
_entity_poly.entity_id
_entity_poly.type
_entity_poly.pdbx_seq_one_letter_code
_entity_poly.pdbx_strand_id
1 'polypeptide(L)'
;DLPDLQRELNAGVNHTMWVSAAYLLAVVVPLLFTGRLGDVLGQRRMFCLGVGIFGLGAVACAVAPTVEVLIAARAVQGVGASLQMPQTMSVINRIFARERRGRALGVWGVIGSVAALAGPLAGGFLVGHFGWQAAFWVHVPFVVLAIVLALLWVPELPTTAQSIDAP
;
A
#
# COMPACT_ATOMS: atom_id res chain seq x y z
N ASP A 1 -5.96 -5.20 17.86
CA ASP A 1 -7.41 -5.22 17.60
C ASP A 1 -8.07 -3.91 18.04
N LEU A 2 -9.29 -3.59 17.49
CA LEU A 2 -10.03 -2.36 17.83
C LEU A 2 -10.22 -2.14 19.34
N PRO A 3 -10.52 -3.19 20.15
CA PRO A 3 -10.65 -3.03 21.60
C PRO A 3 -9.37 -2.59 22.33
N ASP A 4 -8.22 -3.01 21.85
CA ASP A 4 -6.93 -2.66 22.47
C ASP A 4 -6.57 -1.20 22.19
N LEU A 5 -6.83 -0.72 20.96
CA LEU A 5 -6.72 0.70 20.59
C LEU A 5 -7.63 1.59 21.42
N GLN A 6 -8.86 1.12 21.71
CA GLN A 6 -9.81 1.86 22.55
C GLN A 6 -9.29 2.02 23.98
N ARG A 7 -8.65 1.01 24.53
CA ARG A 7 -8.12 1.03 25.91
C ARG A 7 -6.88 1.87 26.04
N GLU A 8 -5.91 1.70 25.11
CA GLU A 8 -4.62 2.36 25.20
C GLU A 8 -4.65 3.84 24.81
N LEU A 9 -5.46 4.20 23.80
CA LEU A 9 -5.58 5.58 23.32
C LEU A 9 -6.81 6.32 23.88
N ASN A 10 -7.53 5.71 24.82
CA ASN A 10 -8.76 6.27 25.40
C ASN A 10 -9.76 6.74 24.33
N ALA A 11 -9.83 6.03 23.22
CA ALA A 11 -10.60 6.38 22.03
C ALA A 11 -12.02 5.81 22.08
N GLY A 12 -13.00 6.65 21.81
CA GLY A 12 -14.38 6.20 21.63
C GLY A 12 -14.53 5.29 20.38
N VAL A 13 -15.58 4.45 20.34
CA VAL A 13 -15.89 3.55 19.21
C VAL A 13 -15.85 4.30 17.86
N ASN A 14 -16.35 5.52 17.85
CA ASN A 14 -16.42 6.35 16.63
C ASN A 14 -15.01 6.71 16.09
N HIS A 15 -14.06 7.08 16.95
CA HIS A 15 -12.69 7.37 16.56
C HIS A 15 -11.97 6.13 16.01
N THR A 16 -12.22 4.97 16.61
CA THR A 16 -11.62 3.70 16.17
C THR A 16 -12.12 3.29 14.79
N MET A 17 -13.40 3.54 14.48
CA MET A 17 -13.93 3.33 13.13
C MET A 17 -13.27 4.26 12.11
N TRP A 18 -12.95 5.50 12.48
CA TRP A 18 -12.26 6.46 11.62
C TRP A 18 -10.84 6.03 11.27
N VAL A 19 -10.15 5.29 12.11
CA VAL A 19 -8.82 4.72 11.79
C VAL A 19 -8.86 3.86 10.53
N SER A 20 -9.87 3.03 10.38
CA SER A 20 -10.05 2.19 9.18
C SER A 20 -10.65 2.98 8.01
N ALA A 21 -11.64 3.83 8.29
CA ALA A 21 -12.33 4.63 7.26
C ALA A 21 -11.38 5.63 6.58
N ALA A 22 -10.52 6.32 7.32
CA ALA A 22 -9.54 7.25 6.79
C ALA A 22 -8.59 6.58 5.79
N TYR A 23 -8.10 5.37 6.11
CA TYR A 23 -7.29 4.59 5.20
C TYR A 23 -8.05 4.25 3.91
N LEU A 24 -9.26 3.68 4.02
CA LEU A 24 -10.06 3.28 2.86
C LEU A 24 -10.43 4.45 1.96
N LEU A 25 -10.85 5.58 2.54
CA LEU A 25 -11.16 6.80 1.79
C LEU A 25 -9.91 7.33 1.07
N ALA A 26 -8.77 7.37 1.76
CA ALA A 26 -7.50 7.81 1.20
C ALA A 26 -6.94 6.87 0.12
N VAL A 27 -7.38 5.60 0.10
CA VAL A 27 -7.08 4.66 -1.00
C VAL A 27 -8.01 4.94 -2.18
N VAL A 28 -9.33 4.97 -1.95
CA VAL A 28 -10.34 4.96 -3.02
C VAL A 28 -10.39 6.29 -3.77
N VAL A 29 -10.34 7.41 -3.06
CA VAL A 29 -10.48 8.74 -3.68
C VAL A 29 -9.38 9.05 -4.70
N PRO A 30 -8.08 8.88 -4.40
CA PRO A 30 -7.04 9.15 -5.38
C PRO A 30 -6.91 8.07 -6.45
N LEU A 31 -7.40 6.85 -6.22
CA LEU A 31 -7.20 5.69 -7.11
C LEU A 31 -7.59 5.97 -8.57
N LEU A 32 -8.63 6.79 -8.79
CA LEU A 32 -9.09 7.18 -10.12
C LEU A 32 -8.06 8.01 -10.91
N PHE A 33 -7.21 8.75 -10.21
CA PHE A 33 -6.22 9.64 -10.83
C PHE A 33 -4.82 9.02 -10.88
N THR A 34 -4.50 8.16 -9.90
CA THR A 34 -3.16 7.60 -9.73
C THR A 34 -2.75 6.64 -10.85
N GLY A 35 -3.72 5.97 -11.50
CA GLY A 35 -3.48 5.17 -12.69
C GLY A 35 -2.89 5.99 -13.84
N ARG A 36 -3.48 7.16 -14.13
CA ARG A 36 -3.00 8.07 -15.17
C ARG A 36 -1.64 8.69 -14.83
N LEU A 37 -1.39 8.98 -13.56
CA LEU A 37 -0.09 9.50 -13.11
C LEU A 37 1.05 8.53 -13.42
N GLY A 38 0.82 7.23 -13.30
CA GLY A 38 1.81 6.23 -13.66
C GLY A 38 2.15 6.20 -15.15
N ASP A 39 1.19 6.48 -16.02
CA ASP A 39 1.41 6.55 -17.46
C ASP A 39 2.25 7.77 -17.88
N VAL A 40 2.13 8.88 -17.14
CA VAL A 40 2.85 10.13 -17.40
C VAL A 40 4.22 10.16 -16.71
N LEU A 41 4.29 9.80 -15.44
CA LEU A 41 5.48 9.91 -14.59
C LEU A 41 6.33 8.63 -14.54
N GLY A 42 5.81 7.52 -15.07
CA GLY A 42 6.45 6.21 -15.08
C GLY A 42 5.99 5.31 -13.92
N GLN A 43 5.57 4.09 -14.28
CA GLN A 43 4.98 3.13 -13.32
C GLN A 43 5.95 2.76 -12.19
N ARG A 44 7.24 2.53 -12.50
CA ARG A 44 8.25 2.18 -11.50
C ARG A 44 8.44 3.29 -10.47
N ARG A 45 8.54 4.55 -10.92
CA ARG A 45 8.68 5.71 -10.03
C ARG A 45 7.47 5.89 -9.15
N MET A 46 6.27 5.80 -9.73
CA MET A 46 5.01 5.93 -8.99
C MET A 46 4.82 4.79 -7.99
N PHE A 47 5.21 3.56 -8.36
CA PHE A 47 5.20 2.43 -7.44
C PHE A 47 6.13 2.67 -6.24
N CYS A 48 7.39 3.04 -6.48
CA CYS A 48 8.35 3.28 -5.40
C CYS A 48 7.93 4.45 -4.50
N LEU A 49 7.39 5.54 -5.08
CA LEU A 49 6.82 6.65 -4.30
C LEU A 49 5.64 6.19 -3.44
N GLY A 50 4.71 5.42 -4.02
CA GLY A 50 3.56 4.89 -3.30
C GLY A 50 3.96 3.98 -2.15
N VAL A 51 4.88 3.05 -2.38
CA VAL A 51 5.42 2.15 -1.35
C VAL A 51 6.18 2.93 -0.27
N GLY A 52 6.95 3.96 -0.66
CA GLY A 52 7.66 4.84 0.28
C GLY A 52 6.69 5.62 1.18
N ILE A 53 5.66 6.27 0.60
CA ILE A 53 4.62 7.00 1.35
C ILE A 53 3.85 6.03 2.26
N PHE A 54 3.51 4.83 1.76
CA PHE A 54 2.87 3.80 2.56
C PHE A 54 3.72 3.40 3.77
N GLY A 55 5.03 3.19 3.57
CA GLY A 55 5.96 2.86 4.62
C GLY A 55 6.12 3.97 5.67
N LEU A 56 6.23 5.22 5.23
CA LEU A 56 6.25 6.38 6.13
C LEU A 56 4.96 6.50 6.94
N GLY A 57 3.81 6.27 6.30
CA GLY A 57 2.52 6.20 6.98
C GLY A 57 2.48 5.06 8.01
N ALA A 58 3.03 3.88 7.70
CA ALA A 58 3.09 2.76 8.63
C ALA A 58 3.97 3.09 9.87
N VAL A 59 5.14 3.69 9.66
CA VAL A 59 5.99 4.15 10.77
C VAL A 59 5.28 5.21 11.61
N ALA A 60 4.62 6.19 10.98
CA ALA A 60 3.85 7.21 11.68
C ALA A 60 2.70 6.59 12.49
N CYS A 61 2.02 5.56 11.97
CA CYS A 61 1.02 4.81 12.71
C CYS A 61 1.62 4.10 13.93
N ALA A 62 2.78 3.45 13.77
CA ALA A 62 3.43 2.69 14.83
C ALA A 62 3.86 3.55 16.02
N VAL A 63 4.19 4.82 15.79
CA VAL A 63 4.63 5.78 16.81
C VAL A 63 3.56 6.80 17.19
N ALA A 64 2.33 6.65 16.74
CA ALA A 64 1.25 7.60 16.98
C ALA A 64 0.93 7.73 18.48
N PRO A 65 1.05 8.92 19.08
CA PRO A 65 0.77 9.12 20.50
C PRO A 65 -0.73 9.27 20.80
N THR A 66 -1.54 9.62 19.80
CA THR A 66 -2.98 9.83 19.94
C THR A 66 -3.74 9.21 18.77
N VAL A 67 -5.05 9.01 18.96
CA VAL A 67 -5.90 8.43 17.91
C VAL A 67 -6.05 9.36 16.70
N GLU A 68 -6.02 10.65 16.89
CA GLU A 68 -6.09 11.65 15.81
C GLU A 68 -4.86 11.58 14.92
N VAL A 69 -3.66 11.47 15.52
CA VAL A 69 -2.40 11.27 14.78
C VAL A 69 -2.42 9.93 14.05
N LEU A 70 -2.96 8.89 14.68
CA LEU A 70 -3.13 7.59 14.03
C LEU A 70 -4.06 7.67 12.81
N ILE A 71 -5.19 8.37 12.92
CA ILE A 71 -6.12 8.59 11.79
C ILE A 71 -5.44 9.33 10.65
N ALA A 72 -4.70 10.41 10.94
CA ALA A 72 -3.96 11.15 9.93
C ALA A 72 -2.87 10.30 9.26
N ALA A 73 -2.13 9.52 10.03
CA ALA A 73 -1.10 8.60 9.54
C ALA A 73 -1.70 7.49 8.66
N ARG A 74 -2.89 6.98 9.00
CA ARG A 74 -3.66 6.03 8.17
C ARG A 74 -4.10 6.65 6.84
N ALA A 75 -4.49 7.91 6.82
CA ALA A 75 -4.77 8.61 5.57
C ALA A 75 -3.54 8.71 4.68
N VAL A 76 -2.37 9.07 5.23
CA VAL A 76 -1.09 9.10 4.50
C VAL A 76 -0.76 7.70 3.94
N GLN A 77 -0.91 6.65 4.76
CA GLN A 77 -0.71 5.27 4.35
C GLN A 77 -1.65 4.87 3.21
N GLY A 78 -2.92 5.30 3.27
CA GLY A 78 -3.90 5.07 2.20
C GLY A 78 -3.54 5.75 0.88
N VAL A 79 -3.05 6.98 0.92
CA VAL A 79 -2.53 7.67 -0.29
C VAL A 79 -1.38 6.87 -0.90
N GLY A 80 -0.44 6.38 -0.11
CA GLY A 80 0.65 5.50 -0.59
C GLY A 80 0.11 4.25 -1.27
N ALA A 81 -0.88 3.59 -0.68
CA ALA A 81 -1.54 2.41 -1.26
C ALA A 81 -2.21 2.72 -2.60
N SER A 82 -2.91 3.87 -2.72
CA SER A 82 -3.57 4.29 -3.96
C SER A 82 -2.60 4.52 -5.11
N LEU A 83 -1.38 4.99 -4.81
CA LEU A 83 -0.34 5.21 -5.81
C LEU A 83 0.27 3.90 -6.34
N GLN A 84 0.47 2.89 -5.49
CA GLN A 84 1.15 1.65 -5.88
C GLN A 84 0.23 0.63 -6.56
N MET A 85 -1.06 0.54 -6.17
CA MET A 85 -1.98 -0.50 -6.65
C MET A 85 -2.15 -0.53 -8.18
N PRO A 86 -2.49 0.58 -8.87
CA PRO A 86 -2.68 0.55 -10.30
C PRO A 86 -1.38 0.32 -11.07
N GLN A 87 -0.23 0.69 -10.49
CA GLN A 87 1.06 0.50 -11.14
C GLN A 87 1.42 -0.98 -11.28
N THR A 88 1.07 -1.81 -10.29
CA THR A 88 1.30 -3.27 -10.34
C THR A 88 0.56 -3.89 -11.52
N MET A 89 -0.71 -3.54 -11.72
CA MET A 89 -1.50 -4.01 -12.86
C MET A 89 -0.96 -3.51 -14.20
N SER A 90 -0.57 -2.23 -14.26
CA SER A 90 0.00 -1.63 -15.46
C SER A 90 1.31 -2.31 -15.85
N VAL A 91 2.20 -2.56 -14.91
CA VAL A 91 3.48 -3.26 -15.11
C VAL A 91 3.25 -4.69 -15.63
N ILE A 92 2.35 -5.47 -15.00
CA ILE A 92 2.03 -6.82 -15.45
C ILE A 92 1.53 -6.78 -16.91
N ASN A 93 0.63 -5.86 -17.23
CA ASN A 93 0.06 -5.75 -18.58
C ASN A 93 1.08 -5.31 -19.64
N ARG A 94 2.13 -4.61 -19.27
CA ARG A 94 3.18 -4.14 -20.21
C ARG A 94 4.34 -5.11 -20.37
N ILE A 95 4.73 -5.81 -19.29
CA ILE A 95 5.88 -6.73 -19.32
C ILE A 95 5.51 -8.10 -19.89
N PHE A 96 4.32 -8.60 -19.56
CA PHE A 96 3.92 -9.94 -19.99
C PHE A 96 3.21 -9.90 -21.36
N ALA A 97 3.62 -10.82 -22.27
CA ALA A 97 2.93 -11.06 -23.52
C ALA A 97 1.47 -11.45 -23.27
N ARG A 98 0.58 -11.12 -24.21
CA ARG A 98 -0.87 -11.26 -24.07
C ARG A 98 -1.32 -12.65 -23.62
N GLU A 99 -0.63 -13.69 -24.10
CA GLU A 99 -0.90 -15.10 -23.81
C GLU A 99 -0.53 -15.48 -22.36
N ARG A 100 0.42 -14.75 -21.73
CA ARG A 100 0.92 -15.03 -20.38
C ARG A 100 0.32 -14.12 -19.30
N ARG A 101 -0.38 -13.04 -19.70
CA ARG A 101 -0.99 -12.08 -18.75
C ARG A 101 -1.97 -12.74 -17.79
N GLY A 102 -2.83 -13.63 -18.31
CA GLY A 102 -3.79 -14.35 -17.48
C GLY A 102 -3.14 -15.16 -16.38
N ARG A 103 -2.01 -15.82 -16.68
CA ARG A 103 -1.24 -16.58 -15.69
C ARG A 103 -0.59 -15.66 -14.65
N ALA A 104 0.02 -14.55 -15.08
CA ALA A 104 0.63 -13.57 -14.18
C ALA A 104 -0.40 -12.95 -13.24
N LEU A 105 -1.57 -12.55 -13.76
CA LEU A 105 -2.68 -12.03 -12.97
C LEU A 105 -3.27 -13.08 -12.02
N GLY A 106 -3.34 -14.35 -12.45
CA GLY A 106 -3.75 -15.47 -11.61
C GLY A 106 -2.83 -15.66 -10.41
N VAL A 107 -1.51 -15.66 -10.62
CA VAL A 107 -0.51 -15.75 -9.56
C VAL A 107 -0.64 -14.56 -8.61
N TRP A 108 -0.76 -13.34 -9.15
CA TRP A 108 -0.97 -12.13 -8.33
C TRP A 108 -2.24 -12.24 -7.49
N GLY A 109 -3.35 -12.73 -8.05
CA GLY A 109 -4.61 -12.94 -7.34
C GLY A 109 -4.50 -13.98 -6.23
N VAL A 110 -3.80 -15.11 -6.48
CA VAL A 110 -3.55 -16.15 -5.46
C VAL A 110 -2.73 -15.58 -4.29
N ILE A 111 -1.64 -14.85 -4.59
CA ILE A 111 -0.83 -14.20 -3.55
C ILE A 111 -1.68 -13.23 -2.72
N GLY A 112 -2.53 -12.41 -3.38
CA GLY A 112 -3.44 -11.50 -2.70
C GLY A 112 -4.45 -12.22 -1.81
N SER A 113 -5.01 -13.34 -2.27
CA SER A 113 -5.95 -14.14 -1.49
C SER A 113 -5.29 -14.79 -0.27
N VAL A 114 -4.08 -15.34 -0.43
CA VAL A 114 -3.29 -15.89 0.69
C VAL A 114 -2.96 -14.80 1.69
N ALA A 115 -2.53 -13.63 1.24
CA ALA A 115 -2.24 -12.50 2.11
C ALA A 115 -3.49 -12.00 2.87
N ALA A 116 -4.66 -11.98 2.23
CA ALA A 116 -5.92 -11.61 2.85
C ALA A 116 -6.35 -12.59 3.95
N LEU A 117 -6.09 -13.88 3.78
CA LEU A 117 -6.36 -14.90 4.81
C LEU A 117 -5.30 -14.90 5.92
N ALA A 118 -4.03 -14.77 5.56
CA ALA A 118 -2.92 -14.78 6.53
C ALA A 118 -2.85 -13.47 7.34
N GLY A 119 -3.26 -12.34 6.74
CA GLY A 119 -3.18 -11.02 7.37
C GLY A 119 -3.84 -10.93 8.74
N PRO A 120 -5.13 -11.27 8.90
CA PRO A 120 -5.81 -11.25 10.18
C PRO A 120 -5.19 -12.19 11.22
N LEU A 121 -4.71 -13.37 10.80
CA LEU A 121 -4.05 -14.33 11.69
C LEU A 121 -2.70 -13.80 12.18
N ALA A 122 -1.85 -13.35 11.26
CA ALA A 122 -0.56 -12.77 11.60
C ALA A 122 -0.71 -11.47 12.40
N GLY A 123 -1.66 -10.61 12.00
CA GLY A 123 -1.97 -9.38 12.70
C GLY A 123 -2.46 -9.63 14.13
N GLY A 124 -3.39 -10.57 14.31
CA GLY A 124 -3.89 -10.94 15.64
C GLY A 124 -2.78 -11.51 16.53
N PHE A 125 -1.91 -12.35 15.98
CA PHE A 125 -0.74 -12.88 16.70
C PHE A 125 0.22 -11.77 17.13
N LEU A 126 0.56 -10.86 16.21
CA LEU A 126 1.48 -9.74 16.48
C LEU A 126 0.91 -8.79 17.54
N VAL A 127 -0.35 -8.41 17.39
CA VAL A 127 -1.03 -7.53 18.35
C VAL A 127 -1.13 -8.17 19.72
N GLY A 128 -1.48 -9.46 19.79
CA GLY A 128 -1.63 -10.18 21.05
C GLY A 128 -0.33 -10.37 21.84
N HIS A 129 0.84 -10.41 21.18
CA HIS A 129 2.13 -10.64 21.83
C HIS A 129 3.00 -9.38 21.96
N PHE A 130 2.90 -8.45 21.02
CA PHE A 130 3.80 -7.31 20.90
C PHE A 130 3.09 -5.95 20.91
N GLY A 131 1.77 -5.94 21.10
CA GLY A 131 0.96 -4.73 21.04
C GLY A 131 0.55 -4.33 19.61
N TRP A 132 -0.40 -3.40 19.51
CA TRP A 132 -0.98 -2.97 18.24
C TRP A 132 0.03 -2.29 17.29
N GLN A 133 1.07 -1.66 17.83
CA GLN A 133 2.14 -1.02 17.06
C GLN A 133 2.89 -2.02 16.19
N ALA A 134 3.04 -3.27 16.63
CA ALA A 134 3.73 -4.30 15.88
C ALA A 134 3.07 -4.60 14.53
N ALA A 135 1.74 -4.45 14.43
CA ALA A 135 1.02 -4.59 13.18
C ALA A 135 1.47 -3.58 12.11
N PHE A 136 1.97 -2.41 12.50
CA PHE A 136 2.51 -1.40 11.60
C PHE A 136 4.00 -1.58 11.34
N TRP A 137 4.78 -1.92 12.37
CA TRP A 137 6.22 -2.15 12.23
C TRP A 137 6.56 -3.27 11.27
N VAL A 138 5.72 -4.31 11.19
CA VAL A 138 5.93 -5.43 10.25
C VAL A 138 5.93 -4.98 8.78
N HIS A 139 5.27 -3.87 8.45
CA HIS A 139 5.27 -3.35 7.09
C HIS A 139 6.63 -2.80 6.64
N VAL A 140 7.46 -2.31 7.55
CA VAL A 140 8.74 -1.66 7.23
C VAL A 140 9.69 -2.57 6.44
N PRO A 141 10.00 -3.81 6.87
CA PRO A 141 10.85 -4.69 6.10
C PRO A 141 10.26 -5.05 4.73
N PHE A 142 8.93 -5.21 4.63
CA PHE A 142 8.27 -5.47 3.35
C PHE A 142 8.33 -4.27 2.40
N VAL A 143 8.21 -3.05 2.92
CA VAL A 143 8.37 -1.80 2.15
C VAL A 143 9.77 -1.70 1.58
N VAL A 144 10.80 -1.92 2.40
CA VAL A 144 12.20 -1.89 1.95
C VAL A 144 12.44 -2.96 0.88
N LEU A 145 11.98 -4.17 1.14
CA LEU A 145 12.11 -5.28 0.18
C LEU A 145 11.39 -4.96 -1.14
N ALA A 146 10.17 -4.45 -1.09
CA ALA A 146 9.40 -4.10 -2.28
C ALA A 146 10.07 -3.00 -3.11
N ILE A 147 10.64 -1.97 -2.48
CA ILE A 147 11.39 -0.92 -3.17
C ILE A 147 12.65 -1.50 -3.82
N VAL A 148 13.43 -2.28 -3.08
CA VAL A 148 14.66 -2.91 -3.61
C VAL A 148 14.33 -3.80 -4.80
N LEU A 149 13.34 -4.68 -4.70
CA LEU A 149 12.93 -5.55 -5.80
C LEU A 149 12.40 -4.76 -7.00
N ALA A 150 11.63 -3.68 -6.76
CA ALA A 150 11.14 -2.84 -7.84
C ALA A 150 12.29 -2.13 -8.57
N LEU A 151 13.28 -1.64 -7.84
CA LEU A 151 14.44 -0.99 -8.43
C LEU A 151 15.35 -1.95 -9.21
N LEU A 152 15.45 -3.20 -8.76
CA LEU A 152 16.32 -4.20 -9.42
C LEU A 152 15.64 -4.89 -10.61
N TRP A 153 14.34 -5.17 -10.53
CA TRP A 153 13.67 -6.07 -11.46
C TRP A 153 12.61 -5.41 -12.35
N VAL A 154 12.05 -4.26 -11.94
CA VAL A 154 11.07 -3.56 -12.78
C VAL A 154 11.81 -2.61 -13.72
N PRO A 155 11.76 -2.84 -15.06
CA PRO A 155 12.39 -1.94 -16.02
C PRO A 155 11.67 -0.58 -16.06
N GLU A 156 12.38 0.47 -16.44
CA GLU A 156 11.76 1.74 -16.75
C GLU A 156 11.01 1.62 -18.07
N LEU A 157 9.68 1.68 -17.98
CA LEU A 157 8.80 1.59 -19.15
C LEU A 157 8.63 2.98 -19.78
N PRO A 158 8.51 3.07 -21.13
CA PRO A 158 8.29 4.35 -21.81
C PRO A 158 7.03 5.02 -21.28
N THR A 159 7.11 6.30 -20.98
CA THR A 159 6.00 7.13 -20.54
C THR A 159 5.26 7.72 -21.74
N THR A 160 4.00 8.09 -21.57
CA THR A 160 3.22 8.75 -22.62
C THR A 160 3.83 10.08 -23.05
N ALA A 161 4.52 10.77 -22.15
CA ALA A 161 5.26 12.00 -22.47
C ALA A 161 6.43 11.74 -23.45
N GLN A 162 7.12 10.60 -23.32
CA GLN A 162 8.24 10.23 -24.23
C GLN A 162 7.76 9.74 -25.60
N SER A 163 6.54 9.24 -25.72
CA SER A 163 5.98 8.75 -27.00
C SER A 163 5.52 9.89 -27.93
N ILE A 164 5.41 11.11 -27.42
CA ILE A 164 5.01 12.31 -28.21
C ILE A 164 6.24 12.93 -28.87
N ASP A 165 7.42 12.75 -28.30
CA ASP A 165 8.68 13.31 -28.78
C ASP A 165 9.50 12.38 -29.68
N ALA A 166 8.98 11.21 -30.05
CA ALA A 166 9.62 10.32 -31.02
C ALA A 166 9.09 10.62 -32.42
N PRO A 167 9.95 11.09 -33.37
CA PRO A 167 9.57 11.34 -34.75
C PRO A 167 9.25 10.07 -35.52
#